data_7e4824fae033f8a63524f74889aa4a01
#
_entry.id   7e4824fae033f8a63524f74889aa4a01
#
_cell.length_a   1.000
_cell.length_b   1.000
_cell.length_c   1.000
_cell.angle_alpha   90.00
_cell.angle_beta   90.00
_cell.angle_gamma   90.00
#
_symmetry.space_group_name_H-M   'P 1'
#
loop_
_entity.id
_entity.type
_entity.pdbx_description
1 polymer ?
#
loop_
_entity_poly.entity_id
_entity_poly.type
_entity_poly.pdbx_seq_one_letter_code
_entity_poly.pdbx_strand_id
1 'polypeptide(L)'
;MNRCRSTIRIAFFLAATFCFCVIASGQKVRYNFVQGTDFSKYKTYKWVRVENAQYPNQILDEQIMKAIDAQLALKGLVKTDERPDLVAVYQVAVNQEREWYAYSTGGGYWGWGGWGGWGGMGTTTTTSKTIHNGTLNLDFYDLNTKKQVWRGMATKTLKQPKDPVKLQRNIDKAMAKLLKNYPPPSSR
;
A
#
# COMPACT_ATOMS: atom_id res chain seq x y z
N MET A 1 3.81 -41.40 37.34
CA MET A 1 4.69 -41.08 36.20
C MET A 1 4.00 -40.47 34.98
N ASN A 2 2.70 -40.23 35.00
CA ASN A 2 1.95 -39.75 33.82
C ASN A 2 1.60 -38.23 33.80
N ARG A 3 1.91 -37.49 34.87
CA ARG A 3 1.63 -36.03 34.93
C ARG A 3 2.68 -35.15 34.24
N CYS A 4 3.93 -35.64 34.13
CA CYS A 4 5.02 -34.86 33.52
C CYS A 4 5.00 -34.84 31.99
N ARG A 5 4.34 -35.81 31.33
CA ARG A 5 4.23 -35.88 29.88
C ARG A 5 3.14 -34.94 29.27
N SER A 6 2.16 -34.59 30.09
CA SER A 6 1.05 -33.71 29.63
C SER A 6 1.48 -32.24 29.60
N THR A 7 2.29 -31.78 30.58
CA THR A 7 2.77 -30.40 30.65
C THR A 7 3.76 -30.06 29.55
N ILE A 8 4.58 -31.02 29.09
CA ILE A 8 5.55 -30.81 28.01
C ILE A 8 4.82 -30.68 26.66
N ARG A 9 3.72 -31.41 26.46
CA ARG A 9 2.92 -31.30 25.20
C ARG A 9 2.16 -30.00 25.10
N ILE A 10 1.66 -29.44 26.19
CA ILE A 10 0.97 -28.15 26.24
C ILE A 10 1.95 -27.00 26.01
N ALA A 11 3.17 -27.08 26.56
CA ALA A 11 4.22 -26.08 26.36
C ALA A 11 4.69 -26.05 24.88
N PHE A 12 4.73 -27.20 24.19
CA PHE A 12 5.12 -27.26 22.77
C PHE A 12 4.04 -26.69 21.84
N PHE A 13 2.75 -26.81 22.19
CA PHE A 13 1.65 -26.21 21.42
C PHE A 13 1.56 -24.70 21.59
N LEU A 14 1.90 -24.14 22.77
CA LEU A 14 1.94 -22.69 22.99
C LEU A 14 3.12 -22.00 22.29
N ALA A 15 4.26 -22.70 22.14
CA ALA A 15 5.43 -22.16 21.46
C ALA A 15 5.28 -22.08 19.93
N ALA A 16 4.43 -22.93 19.34
CA ALA A 16 4.20 -22.95 17.89
C ALA A 16 3.28 -21.82 17.39
N THR A 17 2.56 -21.13 18.27
CA THR A 17 1.58 -20.08 17.88
C THR A 17 2.18 -18.68 17.80
N PHE A 18 3.47 -18.49 18.15
CA PHE A 18 4.06 -17.15 18.31
C PHE A 18 4.96 -16.69 17.16
N CYS A 19 5.04 -17.41 16.05
CA CYS A 19 6.02 -17.10 15.00
C CYS A 19 5.40 -16.79 13.63
N PHE A 20 4.35 -15.92 13.56
CA PHE A 20 3.88 -15.36 12.31
C PHE A 20 3.70 -13.84 12.36
N CYS A 21 4.69 -13.13 12.89
CA CYS A 21 4.85 -11.73 12.55
C CYS A 21 5.54 -11.62 11.19
N VAL A 22 4.79 -11.86 10.12
CA VAL A 22 5.21 -11.45 8.78
C VAL A 22 5.21 -9.94 8.79
N ILE A 23 6.41 -9.34 8.80
CA ILE A 23 6.60 -7.93 8.51
C ILE A 23 6.17 -7.74 7.05
N ALA A 24 4.87 -7.54 6.85
CA ALA A 24 4.34 -7.13 5.58
C ALA A 24 4.87 -5.71 5.33
N SER A 25 5.84 -5.59 4.45
CA SER A 25 6.32 -4.32 3.90
C SER A 25 5.11 -3.59 3.33
N GLY A 26 4.49 -2.74 4.17
CA GLY A 26 3.10 -2.37 4.04
C GLY A 26 2.90 -1.28 3.02
N GLN A 27 2.16 -1.58 1.96
CA GLN A 27 1.45 -0.56 1.20
C GLN A 27 0.75 0.39 2.16
N LYS A 28 1.06 1.69 2.07
CA LYS A 28 0.37 2.74 2.82
C LYS A 28 -0.90 3.10 2.07
N VAL A 29 -2.04 2.98 2.74
CA VAL A 29 -3.35 3.39 2.20
C VAL A 29 -3.90 4.51 3.05
N ARG A 30 -4.39 5.55 2.40
CA ARG A 30 -5.13 6.67 3.00
C ARG A 30 -6.42 6.86 2.22
N TYR A 31 -7.44 7.35 2.88
CA TYR A 31 -8.68 7.74 2.22
C TYR A 31 -9.26 8.96 2.91
N ASN A 32 -10.06 9.71 2.16
CA ASN A 32 -10.84 10.84 2.64
C ASN A 32 -12.19 10.86 1.95
N PHE A 33 -13.19 11.44 2.58
CA PHE A 33 -14.53 11.54 2.04
C PHE A 33 -15.28 12.75 2.60
N VAL A 34 -16.31 13.17 1.90
CA VAL A 34 -17.16 14.27 2.35
C VAL A 34 -18.10 13.76 3.44
N GLN A 35 -17.94 14.30 4.65
CA GLN A 35 -18.80 13.96 5.78
C GLN A 35 -20.26 14.28 5.49
N GLY A 36 -21.20 13.46 5.98
CA GLY A 36 -22.62 13.62 5.73
C GLY A 36 -23.08 13.12 4.36
N THR A 37 -22.17 12.60 3.52
CA THR A 37 -22.56 11.97 2.26
C THR A 37 -23.24 10.63 2.51
N ASP A 38 -24.44 10.46 2.00
CA ASP A 38 -25.12 9.17 1.95
C ASP A 38 -24.55 8.34 0.79
N PHE A 39 -23.65 7.41 1.11
CA PHE A 39 -23.05 6.51 0.14
C PHE A 39 -23.98 5.37 -0.29
N SER A 40 -25.07 5.12 0.42
CA SER A 40 -26.01 4.04 0.10
C SER A 40 -26.80 4.29 -1.19
N LYS A 41 -26.91 5.54 -1.60
CA LYS A 41 -27.57 5.95 -2.83
C LYS A 41 -26.80 5.59 -4.11
N TYR A 42 -25.48 5.41 -4.01
CA TYR A 42 -24.65 5.11 -5.16
C TYR A 42 -24.67 3.62 -5.46
N LYS A 43 -25.18 3.26 -6.64
CA LYS A 43 -25.29 1.89 -7.12
C LYS A 43 -24.52 1.65 -8.42
N THR A 44 -24.27 2.73 -9.17
CA THR A 44 -23.66 2.64 -10.48
C THR A 44 -22.49 3.60 -10.63
N TYR A 45 -21.55 3.24 -11.51
CA TYR A 45 -20.40 4.10 -11.82
C TYR A 45 -19.95 3.95 -13.27
N LYS A 46 -19.24 4.95 -13.77
CA LYS A 46 -18.47 4.88 -15.01
C LYS A 46 -17.05 5.37 -14.82
N TRP A 47 -16.16 4.91 -15.67
CA TRP A 47 -14.81 5.44 -15.76
C TRP A 47 -14.76 6.70 -16.62
N VAL A 48 -13.98 7.67 -16.18
CA VAL A 48 -13.59 8.84 -16.96
C VAL A 48 -12.08 8.99 -16.91
N ARG A 49 -11.47 9.26 -18.04
CA ARG A 49 -10.05 9.61 -18.14
C ARG A 49 -9.90 11.12 -18.08
N VAL A 50 -8.95 11.58 -17.29
CA VAL A 50 -8.60 12.99 -17.20
C VAL A 50 -7.50 13.27 -18.22
N GLU A 51 -7.68 14.30 -19.02
CA GLU A 51 -6.64 14.78 -19.93
C GLU A 51 -5.39 15.17 -19.12
N ASN A 52 -4.21 14.88 -19.68
CA ASN A 52 -2.90 15.15 -19.06
C ASN A 52 -2.62 14.43 -17.73
N ALA A 53 -3.49 13.52 -17.26
CA ALA A 53 -3.16 12.66 -16.15
C ALA A 53 -2.17 11.56 -16.56
N GLN A 54 -1.31 11.15 -15.61
CA GLN A 54 -0.37 10.05 -15.84
C GLN A 54 -1.08 8.72 -15.62
N TYR A 55 -0.95 7.84 -16.61
CA TYR A 55 -1.43 6.46 -16.57
C TYR A 55 -0.25 5.51 -16.79
N PRO A 56 -0.31 4.28 -16.29
CA PRO A 56 0.69 3.27 -16.58
C PRO A 56 0.59 2.82 -18.05
N ASN A 57 1.48 1.88 -18.46
CA ASN A 57 1.32 1.24 -19.77
C ASN A 57 -0.04 0.50 -19.85
N GLN A 58 -0.53 0.29 -21.07
CA GLN A 58 -1.87 -0.24 -21.33
C GLN A 58 -2.17 -1.54 -20.55
N ILE A 59 -1.24 -2.49 -20.53
CA ILE A 59 -1.44 -3.78 -19.85
C ILE A 59 -1.67 -3.58 -18.35
N LEU A 60 -0.84 -2.76 -17.72
CA LEU A 60 -0.95 -2.48 -16.30
C LEU A 60 -2.19 -1.64 -15.97
N ASP A 61 -2.56 -0.72 -16.87
CA ASP A 61 -3.78 0.08 -16.80
C ASP A 61 -5.03 -0.81 -16.75
N GLU A 62 -5.15 -1.74 -17.73
CA GLU A 62 -6.25 -2.69 -17.78
C GLU A 62 -6.31 -3.59 -16.53
N GLN A 63 -5.16 -4.06 -16.05
CA GLN A 63 -5.07 -4.87 -14.83
C GLN A 63 -5.54 -4.10 -13.60
N ILE A 64 -5.17 -2.84 -13.46
CA ILE A 64 -5.60 -1.97 -12.35
C ILE A 64 -7.10 -1.72 -12.42
N MET A 65 -7.61 -1.33 -13.58
CA MET A 65 -9.05 -1.08 -13.77
C MET A 65 -9.87 -2.32 -13.46
N LYS A 66 -9.48 -3.49 -13.99
CA LYS A 66 -10.14 -4.76 -13.71
C LYS A 66 -10.13 -5.12 -12.22
N ALA A 67 -9.03 -4.88 -11.54
CA ALA A 67 -8.94 -5.14 -10.10
C ALA A 67 -9.83 -4.19 -9.28
N ILE A 68 -9.94 -2.92 -9.68
CA ILE A 68 -10.85 -1.96 -9.04
C ILE A 68 -12.30 -2.35 -9.33
N ASP A 69 -12.66 -2.65 -10.59
CA ASP A 69 -14.00 -3.07 -10.99
C ASP A 69 -14.46 -4.29 -10.16
N ALA A 70 -13.58 -5.29 -9.97
CA ALA A 70 -13.88 -6.46 -9.15
C ALA A 70 -14.18 -6.08 -7.69
N GLN A 71 -13.43 -5.14 -7.11
CA GLN A 71 -13.67 -4.69 -5.73
C GLN A 71 -14.95 -3.86 -5.60
N LEU A 72 -15.29 -3.04 -6.60
CA LEU A 72 -16.52 -2.26 -6.61
C LEU A 72 -17.74 -3.17 -6.76
N ALA A 73 -17.65 -4.19 -7.60
CA ALA A 73 -18.71 -5.22 -7.74
C ALA A 73 -18.98 -5.94 -6.42
N LEU A 74 -17.95 -6.29 -5.64
CA LEU A 74 -18.09 -6.89 -4.30
C LEU A 74 -18.80 -5.95 -3.31
N LYS A 75 -18.84 -4.65 -3.59
CA LYS A 75 -19.53 -3.63 -2.79
C LYS A 75 -20.89 -3.26 -3.35
N GLY A 76 -21.35 -3.97 -4.38
CA GLY A 76 -22.66 -3.78 -4.98
C GLY A 76 -22.76 -2.63 -5.99
N LEU A 77 -21.61 -2.11 -6.47
CA LEU A 77 -21.61 -1.12 -7.54
C LEU A 77 -21.54 -1.80 -8.90
N VAL A 78 -22.35 -1.33 -9.84
CA VAL A 78 -22.42 -1.82 -11.21
C VAL A 78 -21.83 -0.79 -12.16
N LYS A 79 -20.96 -1.24 -13.05
CA LYS A 79 -20.41 -0.39 -14.11
C LYS A 79 -21.45 -0.17 -15.19
N THR A 80 -21.69 1.08 -15.57
CA THR A 80 -22.63 1.44 -16.64
C THR A 80 -22.22 2.75 -17.31
N ASP A 81 -22.49 2.87 -18.57
CA ASP A 81 -22.31 4.14 -19.29
C ASP A 81 -23.59 4.98 -19.29
N GLU A 82 -24.73 4.35 -18.97
CA GLU A 82 -26.03 5.00 -18.94
C GLU A 82 -26.35 5.54 -17.55
N ARG A 83 -26.35 6.87 -17.39
CA ARG A 83 -26.74 7.61 -16.17
C ARG A 83 -26.12 7.03 -14.89
N PRO A 84 -24.79 6.95 -14.81
CA PRO A 84 -24.15 6.47 -13.59
C PRO A 84 -24.34 7.45 -12.43
N ASP A 85 -24.38 6.93 -11.22
CA ASP A 85 -24.41 7.77 -10.01
C ASP A 85 -23.05 8.41 -9.73
N LEU A 86 -21.97 7.64 -10.00
CA LEU A 86 -20.60 8.06 -9.76
C LEU A 86 -19.77 8.09 -11.03
N VAL A 87 -18.84 9.02 -11.07
CA VAL A 87 -17.71 9.02 -11.99
C VAL A 87 -16.48 8.56 -11.21
N ALA A 88 -15.86 7.49 -11.67
CA ALA A 88 -14.60 6.98 -11.16
C ALA A 88 -13.43 7.50 -12.02
N VAL A 89 -12.43 8.04 -11.36
CA VAL A 89 -11.20 8.53 -12.00
C VAL A 89 -10.03 7.96 -11.23
N TYR A 90 -9.01 7.45 -11.91
CA TYR A 90 -7.75 7.15 -11.26
C TYR A 90 -6.57 7.76 -12.01
N GLN A 91 -5.50 7.98 -11.31
CA GLN A 91 -4.22 8.43 -11.84
C GLN A 91 -3.08 7.87 -11.04
N VAL A 92 -1.92 7.74 -11.66
CA VAL A 92 -0.71 7.28 -11.00
C VAL A 92 0.36 8.35 -11.01
N ALA A 93 1.17 8.38 -9.95
CA ALA A 93 2.37 9.18 -9.88
C ALA A 93 3.53 8.29 -9.44
N VAL A 94 4.70 8.51 -10.04
CA VAL A 94 5.94 7.82 -9.63
C VAL A 94 6.88 8.88 -9.08
N ASN A 95 7.17 8.78 -7.79
CA ASN A 95 8.11 9.64 -7.11
C ASN A 95 9.43 8.89 -6.90
N GLN A 96 10.53 9.57 -7.17
CA GLN A 96 11.87 9.09 -6.83
C GLN A 96 12.28 9.70 -5.50
N GLU A 97 12.52 8.86 -4.51
CA GLU A 97 13.09 9.25 -3.24
C GLU A 97 14.53 8.72 -3.16
N ARG A 98 15.46 9.57 -2.76
CA ARG A 98 16.83 9.16 -2.46
C ARG A 98 16.95 8.98 -0.95
N GLU A 99 17.17 7.75 -0.54
CA GLU A 99 17.55 7.45 0.85
C GLU A 99 19.07 7.46 0.95
N TRP A 100 19.60 8.23 1.89
CA TRP A 100 21.02 8.31 2.21
C TRP A 100 21.29 7.43 3.43
N TYR A 101 22.12 6.43 3.28
CA TYR A 101 22.61 5.62 4.37
C TYR A 101 24.04 6.00 4.66
N ALA A 102 24.29 6.65 5.80
CA ALA A 102 25.62 6.86 6.31
C ALA A 102 25.99 5.70 7.23
N TYR A 103 26.92 4.86 6.81
CA TYR A 103 27.47 3.80 7.66
C TYR A 103 28.79 4.32 8.24
N SER A 104 28.80 4.65 9.53
CA SER A 104 30.02 4.96 10.26
C SER A 104 30.53 3.67 10.88
N THR A 105 31.55 3.08 10.33
CA THR A 105 32.34 2.02 11.00
C THR A 105 33.33 2.67 11.95
N GLY A 106 32.83 3.28 13.01
CA GLY A 106 33.61 3.70 14.16
C GLY A 106 33.71 2.53 15.14
N GLY A 107 34.70 1.69 14.99
CA GLY A 107 35.05 0.68 15.99
C GLY A 107 35.50 1.37 17.27
N GLY A 108 34.57 1.58 18.19
CA GLY A 108 34.90 1.93 19.56
C GLY A 108 35.46 0.71 20.27
N TYR A 109 36.76 0.48 20.17
CA TYR A 109 37.47 -0.43 21.06
C TYR A 109 37.70 0.31 22.38
N TRP A 110 36.99 -0.07 23.41
CA TRP A 110 37.37 0.26 24.77
C TRP A 110 38.64 -0.52 25.13
N GLY A 111 39.78 0.03 24.73
CA GLY A 111 41.08 -0.47 25.16
C GLY A 111 41.68 0.51 26.16
N TRP A 112 41.70 0.13 27.42
CA TRP A 112 42.44 0.79 28.44
C TRP A 112 43.94 0.56 28.22
N GLY A 113 44.68 1.64 28.04
CA GLY A 113 46.15 1.59 28.15
C GLY A 113 46.92 2.16 26.96
N GLY A 114 47.64 3.28 27.19
CA GLY A 114 48.93 3.52 26.54
C GLY A 114 48.95 4.55 25.41
N TRP A 115 49.30 5.74 25.75
CA TRP A 115 50.18 6.70 25.11
C TRP A 115 50.53 6.45 23.63
N GLY A 116 50.07 7.26 22.77
CA GLY A 116 50.54 7.30 21.36
C GLY A 116 49.38 7.64 20.41
N GLY A 117 49.22 8.96 20.13
CA GLY A 117 48.25 9.43 19.16
C GLY A 117 48.60 8.98 17.75
N TRP A 118 47.59 8.71 16.97
CA TRP A 118 47.41 9.13 15.57
C TRP A 118 45.97 8.78 15.19
N GLY A 119 45.28 9.81 14.71
CA GLY A 119 43.87 9.79 14.42
C GLY A 119 43.50 8.68 13.48
N GLY A 120 42.66 7.78 13.96
CA GLY A 120 41.94 6.84 13.12
C GLY A 120 40.95 7.63 12.26
N MET A 121 41.26 7.85 10.99
CA MET A 121 40.29 8.34 10.00
C MET A 121 39.19 7.31 9.87
N GLY A 122 38.11 7.51 10.58
CA GLY A 122 36.88 6.74 10.37
C GLY A 122 36.38 7.00 8.95
N THR A 123 36.39 6.00 8.11
CA THR A 123 35.86 6.10 6.76
C THR A 123 34.35 6.06 6.85
N THR A 124 33.71 7.19 6.62
CA THR A 124 32.23 7.25 6.47
C THR A 124 31.89 6.91 5.03
N THR A 125 31.37 5.72 4.80
CA THR A 125 30.86 5.34 3.49
C THR A 125 29.39 5.76 3.39
N THR A 126 29.10 6.75 2.57
CA THR A 126 27.75 7.19 2.26
C THR A 126 27.24 6.46 1.03
N THR A 127 26.27 5.58 1.20
CA THR A 127 25.60 4.89 0.09
C THR A 127 24.24 5.50 -0.13
N SER A 128 23.97 5.96 -1.36
CA SER A 128 22.63 6.43 -1.73
C SER A 128 21.88 5.34 -2.47
N LYS A 129 20.63 5.07 -2.07
CA LYS A 129 19.74 4.17 -2.76
C LYS A 129 18.55 4.95 -3.29
N THR A 130 18.35 4.90 -4.60
CA THR A 130 17.14 5.46 -5.22
C THR A 130 15.99 4.48 -5.07
N ILE A 131 14.91 4.94 -4.41
CA ILE A 131 13.68 4.18 -4.24
C ILE A 131 12.61 4.82 -5.11
N HIS A 132 11.93 4.02 -5.91
CA HIS A 132 10.80 4.45 -6.70
C HIS A 132 9.51 4.10 -5.95
N ASN A 133 8.76 5.11 -5.56
CA ASN A 133 7.44 4.95 -4.94
C ASN A 133 6.36 5.25 -5.96
N GLY A 134 5.47 4.29 -6.21
CA GLY A 134 4.26 4.48 -6.99
C GLY A 134 3.11 4.86 -6.08
N THR A 135 2.40 5.90 -6.43
CA THR A 135 1.15 6.31 -5.77
C THR A 135 0.02 6.24 -6.78
N LEU A 136 -1.04 5.53 -6.41
CA LEU A 136 -2.30 5.50 -7.14
C LEU A 136 -3.33 6.29 -6.35
N ASN A 137 -3.96 7.27 -7.00
CA ASN A 137 -5.12 7.99 -6.48
C ASN A 137 -6.36 7.48 -7.22
N LEU A 138 -7.41 7.15 -6.47
CA LEU A 138 -8.73 6.79 -6.98
C LEU A 138 -9.75 7.75 -6.40
N ASP A 139 -10.50 8.40 -7.27
CA ASP A 139 -11.46 9.44 -6.93
C ASP A 139 -12.85 9.06 -7.40
N PHE A 140 -13.86 9.30 -6.55
CA PHE A 140 -15.26 9.21 -6.94
C PHE A 140 -15.91 10.58 -6.86
N TYR A 141 -16.62 10.93 -7.95
CA TYR A 141 -17.40 12.16 -8.08
C TYR A 141 -18.86 11.79 -8.23
N ASP A 142 -19.73 12.46 -7.48
CA ASP A 142 -21.18 12.41 -7.68
C ASP A 142 -21.51 13.11 -9.01
N LEU A 143 -22.13 12.38 -9.95
CA LEU A 143 -22.40 12.89 -11.30
C LEU A 143 -23.40 14.07 -11.28
N ASN A 144 -24.36 14.06 -10.36
CA ASN A 144 -25.38 15.09 -10.26
C ASN A 144 -24.83 16.41 -9.72
N THR A 145 -24.05 16.31 -8.64
CA THR A 145 -23.47 17.51 -7.99
C THR A 145 -22.12 17.91 -8.56
N LYS A 146 -21.48 17.02 -9.34
CA LYS A 146 -20.10 17.16 -9.87
C LYS A 146 -19.04 17.37 -8.80
N LYS A 147 -19.36 17.02 -7.56
CA LYS A 147 -18.43 17.13 -6.42
C LYS A 147 -17.73 15.81 -6.17
N GLN A 148 -16.46 15.90 -5.80
CA GLN A 148 -15.73 14.76 -5.30
C GLN A 148 -16.32 14.34 -3.95
N VAL A 149 -16.70 13.08 -3.82
CA VAL A 149 -17.32 12.55 -2.60
C VAL A 149 -16.37 11.62 -1.83
N TRP A 150 -15.42 11.00 -2.53
CA TRP A 150 -14.45 10.11 -1.92
C TRP A 150 -13.13 10.11 -2.70
N ARG A 151 -12.03 9.97 -1.95
CA ARG A 151 -10.68 9.79 -2.50
C ARG A 151 -9.96 8.70 -1.73
N GLY A 152 -9.37 7.76 -2.45
CA GLY A 152 -8.42 6.78 -1.92
C GLY A 152 -7.04 6.97 -2.51
N MET A 153 -6.01 6.77 -1.69
CA MET A 153 -4.61 6.86 -2.09
C MET A 153 -3.88 5.60 -1.63
N ALA A 154 -3.20 4.94 -2.54
CA ALA A 154 -2.36 3.79 -2.25
C ALA A 154 -0.92 4.07 -2.69
N THR A 155 0.02 4.07 -1.76
CA THR A 155 1.45 4.27 -2.04
C THR A 155 2.21 2.99 -1.74
N LYS A 156 3.07 2.59 -2.66
CA LYS A 156 3.92 1.42 -2.52
C LYS A 156 5.27 1.63 -3.19
N THR A 157 6.33 1.15 -2.56
CA THR A 157 7.64 1.03 -3.20
C THR A 157 7.55 0.07 -4.39
N LEU A 158 7.95 0.55 -5.55
CA LEU A 158 7.89 -0.21 -6.80
C LEU A 158 9.04 -1.22 -6.84
N LYS A 159 8.71 -2.47 -6.57
CA LYS A 159 9.53 -3.64 -6.92
C LYS A 159 8.71 -4.41 -7.95
N GLN A 160 9.06 -4.27 -9.22
CA GLN A 160 8.35 -5.02 -10.26
C GLN A 160 8.73 -6.50 -10.15
N PRO A 161 7.79 -7.40 -9.83
CA PRO A 161 8.04 -8.83 -9.93
C PRO A 161 8.26 -9.19 -11.39
N LYS A 162 9.23 -10.06 -11.66
CA LYS A 162 9.47 -10.59 -13.01
C LYS A 162 8.33 -11.53 -13.47
N ASP A 163 7.57 -12.06 -12.53
CA ASP A 163 6.45 -12.97 -12.76
C ASP A 163 5.14 -12.18 -12.91
N PRO A 164 4.48 -12.24 -14.08
CA PRO A 164 3.22 -11.55 -14.35
C PRO A 164 2.07 -11.97 -13.42
N VAL A 165 1.99 -13.25 -13.05
CA VAL A 165 0.96 -13.76 -12.14
C VAL A 165 1.11 -13.17 -10.75
N LYS A 166 2.34 -13.06 -10.29
CA LYS A 166 2.66 -12.40 -9.01
C LYS A 166 2.35 -10.91 -9.05
N LEU A 167 2.59 -10.26 -10.19
CA LEU A 167 2.25 -8.85 -10.40
C LEU A 167 0.73 -8.65 -10.26
N GLN A 168 -0.09 -9.43 -10.99
CA GLN A 168 -1.55 -9.36 -10.93
C GLN A 168 -2.05 -9.55 -9.50
N ARG A 169 -1.58 -10.59 -8.81
CA ARG A 169 -1.96 -10.85 -7.41
C ARG A 169 -1.60 -9.68 -6.47
N ASN A 170 -0.50 -9.00 -6.73
CA ASN A 170 -0.12 -7.82 -5.96
C ASN A 170 -1.03 -6.62 -6.23
N ILE A 171 -1.49 -6.45 -7.47
CA ILE A 171 -2.46 -5.43 -7.87
C ILE A 171 -3.78 -5.69 -7.18
N ASP A 172 -4.30 -6.92 -7.27
CA ASP A 172 -5.58 -7.33 -6.65
C ASP A 172 -5.58 -7.04 -5.14
N LYS A 173 -4.51 -7.44 -4.45
CA LYS A 173 -4.32 -7.16 -3.01
C LYS A 173 -4.24 -5.66 -2.72
N ALA A 174 -3.62 -4.90 -3.62
CA ALA A 174 -3.50 -3.46 -3.47
C ALA A 174 -4.85 -2.77 -3.58
N MET A 175 -5.66 -3.14 -4.57
CA MET A 175 -6.99 -2.56 -4.79
C MET A 175 -7.97 -3.00 -3.71
N ALA A 176 -7.92 -4.26 -3.27
CA ALA A 176 -8.71 -4.72 -2.13
C ALA A 176 -8.40 -3.91 -0.85
N LYS A 177 -7.12 -3.60 -0.61
CA LYS A 177 -6.72 -2.79 0.54
C LYS A 177 -7.14 -1.33 0.40
N LEU A 178 -7.03 -0.75 -0.81
CA LEU A 178 -7.43 0.61 -1.11
C LEU A 178 -8.92 0.82 -0.84
N LEU A 179 -9.75 -0.09 -1.35
CA LEU A 179 -11.20 -0.02 -1.25
C LEU A 179 -11.78 -0.68 0.01
N LYS A 180 -10.94 -1.15 0.94
CA LYS A 180 -11.41 -1.79 2.18
C LYS A 180 -12.43 -0.94 2.93
N ASN A 181 -12.18 0.37 3.01
CA ASN A 181 -13.01 1.33 3.74
C ASN A 181 -13.94 2.16 2.81
N TYR A 182 -14.31 1.60 1.65
CA TYR A 182 -15.34 2.13 0.79
C TYR A 182 -16.54 1.16 0.76
N PRO A 183 -17.78 1.62 0.94
CA PRO A 183 -18.12 2.95 1.39
C PRO A 183 -17.64 3.20 2.83
N PRO A 184 -17.35 4.45 3.20
CA PRO A 184 -17.02 4.76 4.57
C PRO A 184 -18.22 4.49 5.49
N PRO A 185 -17.99 4.19 6.79
CA PRO A 185 -19.10 4.02 7.73
C PRO A 185 -19.93 5.29 7.76
N SER A 186 -21.25 5.14 7.73
CA SER A 186 -22.18 6.26 7.91
C SER A 186 -21.88 6.92 9.26
N SER A 187 -21.48 8.19 9.24
CA SER A 187 -21.46 9.00 10.49
C SER A 187 -22.90 9.06 11.02
N ARG A 188 -23.12 8.37 12.12
CA ARG A 188 -24.34 8.58 12.93
C ARG A 188 -24.29 9.94 13.58
#